data_cd95336bd51cc85e2bf40a64198dcb55
#
_entry.id   cd95336bd51cc85e2bf40a64198dcb55
#
_cell.length_a   1.000
_cell.length_b   1.000
_cell.length_c   1.000
_cell.angle_alpha   90.00
_cell.angle_beta   90.00
_cell.angle_gamma   90.00
#
_symmetry.space_group_name_H-M   'P 1'
#
loop_
_entity.id
_entity.type
_entity.pdbx_description
1 polymer ?
#
loop_
_entity_poly.entity_id
_entity_poly.type
_entity_poly.pdbx_seq_one_letter_code
_entity_poly.pdbx_strand_id
1 'polypeptide(L)'
;MRKGEFDSEMTPAPRERKTKTAQQALQSLMRLCSRSEKSTGDALRLMRTWGVPEAEQRGVLDKLIADRYIDNRRYAEAYTREKSQLAGWGERKIAMQLRLKGVERETISAVLAELMANDSMAERLHDKLSKKLRTVKAANDYELRGKLLRYALGLGYDYDMAAEAVERVAKQK
;
A
#
# COMPACT_ATOMS: atom_id res chain seq x y z
N MET A 1 25.12 2.89 61.87
CA MET A 1 24.18 2.23 60.93
C MET A 1 23.28 3.31 60.35
N ARG A 2 23.54 3.80 59.14
CA ARG A 2 22.63 4.72 58.43
C ARG A 2 21.91 3.92 57.38
N LYS A 3 20.56 3.87 57.50
CA LYS A 3 19.67 3.31 56.48
C LYS A 3 19.66 4.22 55.26
N GLY A 4 19.99 3.69 54.12
CA GLY A 4 19.84 4.37 52.82
C GLY A 4 18.36 4.43 52.46
N GLU A 5 17.86 5.62 52.22
CA GLU A 5 16.58 5.87 51.59
C GLU A 5 16.69 5.49 50.13
N PHE A 6 15.83 4.56 49.72
CA PHE A 6 15.69 4.14 48.35
C PHE A 6 14.81 5.19 47.65
N ASP A 7 15.45 6.06 46.86
CA ASP A 7 14.74 6.98 45.98
C ASP A 7 13.89 6.18 45.00
N SER A 8 12.57 6.31 45.19
CA SER A 8 11.59 5.75 44.30
C SER A 8 11.66 6.51 42.98
N GLU A 9 12.31 5.91 41.98
CA GLU A 9 12.31 6.42 40.59
C GLU A 9 10.86 6.65 40.12
N MET A 10 10.52 7.91 40.02
CA MET A 10 9.25 8.39 39.49
C MET A 10 9.17 8.09 38.00
N THR A 11 8.53 6.97 37.66
CA THR A 11 8.25 6.63 36.25
C THR A 11 7.43 7.77 35.66
N PRO A 12 7.86 8.41 34.55
CA PRO A 12 7.10 9.50 33.97
C PRO A 12 5.73 8.98 33.50
N ALA A 13 4.66 9.64 33.92
CA ALA A 13 3.30 9.32 33.54
C ALA A 13 3.18 9.27 31.99
N PRO A 14 2.41 8.31 31.43
CA PRO A 14 2.20 8.23 30.00
C PRO A 14 1.65 9.55 29.49
N ARG A 15 2.34 10.16 28.51
CA ARG A 15 1.86 11.39 27.86
C ARG A 15 0.47 11.13 27.31
N GLU A 16 -0.55 11.78 27.84
CA GLU A 16 -1.92 11.74 27.33
C GLU A 16 -1.89 12.08 25.84
N ARG A 17 -2.24 11.13 25.00
CA ARG A 17 -2.39 11.38 23.56
C ARG A 17 -3.54 12.36 23.38
N LYS A 18 -3.26 13.58 22.95
CA LYS A 18 -4.30 14.57 22.64
C LYS A 18 -5.25 13.97 21.62
N THR A 19 -6.44 13.61 22.06
CA THR A 19 -7.52 13.14 21.21
C THR A 19 -8.09 14.30 20.39
N LYS A 20 -8.56 14.01 19.18
CA LYS A 20 -9.27 15.00 18.34
C LYS A 20 -10.76 14.77 18.44
N THR A 21 -11.53 15.87 18.47
CA THR A 21 -12.96 15.79 18.22
C THR A 21 -13.23 15.47 16.76
N ALA A 22 -14.44 14.99 16.43
CA ALA A 22 -14.87 14.74 15.05
C ALA A 22 -14.64 15.96 14.13
N GLN A 23 -14.95 17.17 14.61
CA GLN A 23 -14.75 18.40 13.83
C GLN A 23 -13.27 18.70 13.57
N GLN A 24 -12.41 18.51 14.57
CA GLN A 24 -10.96 18.68 14.39
C GLN A 24 -10.38 17.63 13.43
N ALA A 25 -10.88 16.39 13.51
CA ALA A 25 -10.49 15.32 12.59
C ALA A 25 -10.93 15.63 11.15
N LEU A 26 -12.16 16.09 10.95
CA LEU A 26 -12.68 16.52 9.64
C LEU A 26 -11.77 17.57 9.03
N GLN A 27 -11.50 18.67 9.73
CA GLN A 27 -10.62 19.72 9.24
C GLN A 27 -9.19 19.24 8.94
N SER A 28 -8.68 18.33 9.76
CA SER A 28 -7.34 17.75 9.54
C SER A 28 -7.31 16.86 8.30
N LEU A 29 -8.34 16.04 8.08
CA LEU A 29 -8.48 15.19 6.91
C LEU A 29 -8.66 16.01 5.63
N MET A 30 -9.48 17.05 5.64
CA MET A 30 -9.64 17.99 4.51
C MET A 30 -8.27 18.55 4.07
N ARG A 31 -7.45 19.01 5.01
CA ARG A 31 -6.09 19.50 4.71
C ARG A 31 -5.15 18.41 4.18
N LEU A 32 -5.27 17.18 4.67
CA LEU A 32 -4.47 16.07 4.16
C LEU A 32 -4.91 15.65 2.76
N CYS A 33 -6.21 15.61 2.49
CA CYS A 33 -6.77 15.30 1.18
C CYS A 33 -6.40 16.35 0.12
N SER A 34 -6.28 17.64 0.50
CA SER A 34 -5.85 18.69 -0.42
C SER A 34 -4.38 18.58 -0.86
N ARG A 35 -3.57 17.78 -0.15
CA ARG A 35 -2.15 17.58 -0.47
C ARG A 35 -1.90 16.28 -1.24
N SER A 36 -2.69 15.26 -1.00
CA SER A 36 -2.59 13.95 -1.68
C SER A 36 -3.87 13.15 -1.48
N GLU A 37 -4.21 12.34 -2.47
CA GLU A 37 -5.33 11.43 -2.38
C GLU A 37 -5.29 10.57 -1.12
N LYS A 38 -6.44 10.38 -0.48
CA LYS A 38 -6.63 9.51 0.67
C LYS A 38 -7.79 8.58 0.39
N SER A 39 -7.63 7.32 0.81
CA SER A 39 -8.72 6.34 0.78
C SER A 39 -9.58 6.45 2.03
N THR A 40 -10.76 5.82 1.99
CA THR A 40 -11.62 5.66 3.17
C THR A 40 -10.90 4.95 4.31
N GLY A 41 -10.12 3.90 4.00
CA GLY A 41 -9.32 3.18 5.00
C GLY A 41 -8.21 4.03 5.61
N ASP A 42 -7.56 4.91 4.84
CA ASP A 42 -6.57 5.84 5.38
C ASP A 42 -7.21 6.85 6.35
N ALA A 43 -8.38 7.37 5.99
CA ALA A 43 -9.12 8.29 6.85
C ALA A 43 -9.54 7.64 8.17
N LEU A 44 -10.12 6.45 8.12
CA LEU A 44 -10.51 5.68 9.30
C LEU A 44 -9.30 5.36 10.20
N ARG A 45 -8.19 4.93 9.62
CA ARG A 45 -6.96 4.65 10.36
C ARG A 45 -6.43 5.91 11.06
N LEU A 46 -6.43 7.06 10.40
CA LEU A 46 -6.03 8.33 10.99
C LEU A 46 -6.95 8.76 12.11
N MET A 47 -8.27 8.65 11.94
CA MET A 47 -9.24 8.97 13.01
C MET A 47 -9.06 8.09 14.24
N ARG A 48 -8.83 6.78 14.07
CA ARG A 48 -8.49 5.88 15.18
C ARG A 48 -7.20 6.30 15.88
N THR A 49 -6.16 6.64 15.13
CA THR A 49 -4.89 7.12 15.70
C THR A 49 -5.06 8.42 16.48
N TRP A 50 -5.98 9.28 16.06
CA TRP A 50 -6.30 10.53 16.77
C TRP A 50 -7.31 10.36 17.90
N GLY A 51 -7.75 9.13 18.20
CA GLY A 51 -8.68 8.85 19.27
C GLY A 51 -10.10 9.39 19.05
N VAL A 52 -10.51 9.57 17.78
CA VAL A 52 -11.91 9.95 17.45
C VAL A 52 -12.84 8.80 17.83
N PRO A 53 -13.92 9.03 18.59
CA PRO A 53 -14.88 7.99 18.95
C PRO A 53 -15.43 7.27 17.70
N GLU A 54 -15.53 5.96 17.76
CA GLU A 54 -15.95 5.14 16.60
C GLU A 54 -17.33 5.56 16.09
N ALA A 55 -18.26 5.87 16.99
CA ALA A 55 -19.60 6.34 16.64
C ALA A 55 -19.61 7.63 15.78
N GLU A 56 -18.57 8.45 15.90
CA GLU A 56 -18.45 9.72 15.16
C GLU A 56 -17.69 9.57 13.85
N GLN A 57 -16.87 8.51 13.68
CA GLN A 57 -16.00 8.34 12.51
C GLN A 57 -16.79 8.24 11.21
N ARG A 58 -17.95 7.58 11.25
CA ARG A 58 -18.80 7.41 10.07
C ARG A 58 -19.32 8.75 9.55
N GLY A 59 -19.82 9.63 10.42
CA GLY A 59 -20.30 10.94 10.03
C GLY A 59 -19.21 11.83 9.41
N VAL A 60 -17.99 11.76 9.97
CA VAL A 60 -16.83 12.46 9.39
C VAL A 60 -16.51 11.92 7.99
N LEU A 61 -16.51 10.60 7.82
CA LEU A 61 -16.20 9.96 6.55
C LEU A 61 -17.25 10.30 5.48
N ASP A 62 -18.54 10.19 5.81
CA ASP A 62 -19.64 10.48 4.90
C ASP A 62 -19.57 11.94 4.40
N LYS A 63 -19.22 12.88 5.28
CA LYS A 63 -19.03 14.28 4.88
C LYS A 63 -17.83 14.46 3.93
N LEU A 64 -16.70 13.81 4.18
CA LEU A 64 -15.52 13.87 3.30
C LEU A 64 -15.82 13.29 1.90
N ILE A 65 -16.65 12.26 1.82
CA ILE A 65 -17.09 11.65 0.56
C ILE A 65 -18.07 12.58 -0.17
N ALA A 66 -19.08 13.09 0.55
CA ALA A 66 -20.08 14.00 -0.02
C ALA A 66 -19.44 15.28 -0.58
N ASP A 67 -18.46 15.84 0.12
CA ASP A 67 -17.71 17.03 -0.28
C ASP A 67 -16.54 16.71 -1.25
N ARG A 68 -16.43 15.47 -1.74
CA ARG A 68 -15.41 14.96 -2.69
C ARG A 68 -13.96 15.13 -2.24
N TYR A 69 -13.71 15.26 -0.96
CA TYR A 69 -12.34 15.16 -0.41
C TYR A 69 -11.79 13.74 -0.49
N ILE A 70 -12.66 12.73 -0.34
CA ILE A 70 -12.32 11.32 -0.52
C ILE A 70 -13.12 10.75 -1.68
N ASP A 71 -12.42 10.12 -2.61
CA ASP A 71 -12.96 9.37 -3.73
C ASP A 71 -12.10 8.12 -3.93
N ASN A 72 -12.64 6.96 -3.56
CA ASN A 72 -11.91 5.70 -3.63
C ASN A 72 -11.54 5.30 -5.06
N ARG A 73 -12.32 5.70 -6.08
CA ARG A 73 -11.97 5.43 -7.48
C ARG A 73 -10.76 6.27 -7.90
N ARG A 74 -10.80 7.58 -7.65
CA ARG A 74 -9.69 8.51 -7.94
C ARG A 74 -8.41 8.09 -7.20
N TYR A 75 -8.55 7.69 -5.92
CA TYR A 75 -7.45 7.12 -5.14
C TYR A 75 -6.87 5.86 -5.80
N ALA A 76 -7.73 4.89 -6.17
CA ALA A 76 -7.31 3.64 -6.79
C ALA A 76 -6.60 3.85 -8.12
N GLU A 77 -7.07 4.78 -8.95
CA GLU A 77 -6.43 5.14 -10.22
C GLU A 77 -5.02 5.72 -10.00
N ALA A 78 -4.88 6.70 -9.10
CA ALA A 78 -3.58 7.30 -8.79
C ALA A 78 -2.61 6.27 -8.21
N TYR A 79 -3.08 5.44 -7.28
CA TYR A 79 -2.29 4.37 -6.67
C TYR A 79 -1.85 3.32 -7.69
N THR A 80 -2.76 2.88 -8.57
CA THR A 80 -2.46 1.89 -9.61
C THR A 80 -1.40 2.41 -10.57
N ARG A 81 -1.54 3.65 -11.07
CA ARG A 81 -0.52 4.27 -11.95
C ARG A 81 0.84 4.35 -11.26
N GLU A 82 0.90 4.85 -10.04
CA GLU A 82 2.16 4.94 -9.29
C GLU A 82 2.81 3.57 -9.11
N LYS A 83 2.05 2.58 -8.61
CA LYS A 83 2.63 1.28 -8.25
C LYS A 83 2.97 0.42 -9.46
N SER A 84 2.20 0.50 -10.55
CA SER A 84 2.52 -0.21 -11.78
C SER A 84 3.70 0.41 -12.51
N GLN A 85 3.74 1.74 -12.65
CA GLN A 85 4.76 2.42 -13.46
C GLN A 85 6.08 2.60 -12.71
N LEU A 86 6.04 3.10 -11.47
CA LEU A 86 7.28 3.40 -10.72
C LEU A 86 7.80 2.18 -9.95
N ALA A 87 6.94 1.46 -9.25
CA ALA A 87 7.36 0.29 -8.49
C ALA A 87 7.41 -1.00 -9.31
N GLY A 88 6.71 -1.06 -10.45
CA GLY A 88 6.62 -2.25 -11.30
C GLY A 88 5.84 -3.38 -10.64
N TRP A 89 4.78 -3.04 -9.87
CA TRP A 89 3.92 -4.03 -9.25
C TRP A 89 2.92 -4.58 -10.26
N GLY A 90 2.65 -5.88 -10.13
CA GLY A 90 1.59 -6.56 -10.85
C GLY A 90 0.22 -6.36 -10.20
N GLU A 91 -0.80 -6.77 -10.94
CA GLU A 91 -2.21 -6.56 -10.61
C GLU A 91 -2.60 -7.13 -9.24
N ARG A 92 -2.18 -8.36 -8.92
CA ARG A 92 -2.53 -9.05 -7.66
C ARG A 92 -2.07 -8.28 -6.43
N LYS A 93 -0.85 -7.73 -6.48
CA LYS A 93 -0.31 -6.95 -5.35
C LYS A 93 -1.02 -5.61 -5.21
N ILE A 94 -1.29 -4.92 -6.32
CA ILE A 94 -2.04 -3.66 -6.31
C ILE A 94 -3.45 -3.89 -5.76
N ALA A 95 -4.17 -4.90 -6.25
CA ALA A 95 -5.50 -5.26 -5.78
C ALA A 95 -5.52 -5.54 -4.28
N MET A 96 -4.57 -6.33 -3.79
CA MET A 96 -4.44 -6.64 -2.36
C MET A 96 -4.25 -5.36 -1.53
N GLN A 97 -3.37 -4.48 -1.96
CA GLN A 97 -3.10 -3.24 -1.25
C GLN A 97 -4.28 -2.27 -1.26
N LEU A 98 -4.99 -2.15 -2.38
CA LEU A 98 -6.19 -1.32 -2.47
C LEU A 98 -7.32 -1.84 -1.54
N ARG A 99 -7.48 -3.16 -1.40
CA ARG A 99 -8.40 -3.74 -0.41
C ARG A 99 -8.03 -3.34 1.03
N LEU A 100 -6.75 -3.41 1.38
CA LEU A 100 -6.26 -2.98 2.70
C LEU A 100 -6.45 -1.46 2.94
N LYS A 101 -6.60 -0.70 1.87
CA LYS A 101 -6.92 0.73 1.89
C LYS A 101 -8.43 1.02 1.93
N GLY A 102 -9.27 -0.02 2.01
CA GLY A 102 -10.71 0.12 2.10
C GLY A 102 -11.38 0.51 0.78
N VAL A 103 -10.74 0.23 -0.35
CA VAL A 103 -11.36 0.40 -1.67
C VAL A 103 -12.23 -0.82 -1.96
N GLU A 104 -13.42 -0.61 -2.48
CA GLU A 104 -14.41 -1.62 -2.81
C GLU A 104 -13.93 -2.51 -3.97
N ARG A 105 -14.31 -3.79 -3.93
CA ARG A 105 -13.86 -4.79 -4.90
C ARG A 105 -14.21 -4.43 -6.34
N GLU A 106 -15.40 -3.91 -6.55
CA GLU A 106 -15.91 -3.50 -7.86
C GLU A 106 -15.08 -2.35 -8.44
N THR A 107 -14.76 -1.36 -7.61
CA THR A 107 -13.90 -0.23 -7.98
C THR A 107 -12.49 -0.72 -8.32
N ILE A 108 -11.91 -1.62 -7.53
CA ILE A 108 -10.59 -2.20 -7.79
C ILE A 108 -10.60 -2.91 -9.14
N SER A 109 -11.59 -3.78 -9.40
CA SER A 109 -11.68 -4.54 -10.64
C SER A 109 -11.81 -3.63 -11.86
N ALA A 110 -12.66 -2.60 -11.78
CA ALA A 110 -12.84 -1.65 -12.87
C ALA A 110 -11.56 -0.86 -13.17
N VAL A 111 -10.90 -0.32 -12.15
CA VAL A 111 -9.68 0.46 -12.30
C VAL A 111 -8.52 -0.38 -12.85
N LEU A 112 -8.36 -1.62 -12.37
CA LEU A 112 -7.32 -2.52 -12.87
C LEU A 112 -7.57 -2.92 -14.32
N ALA A 113 -8.82 -3.25 -14.68
CA ALA A 113 -9.18 -3.54 -16.06
C ALA A 113 -8.90 -2.37 -17.01
N GLU A 114 -9.18 -1.12 -16.58
CA GLU A 114 -8.93 0.07 -17.41
C GLU A 114 -7.45 0.41 -17.56
N LEU A 115 -6.68 0.34 -16.47
CA LEU A 115 -5.31 0.85 -16.44
C LEU A 115 -4.24 -0.21 -16.71
N MET A 116 -4.56 -1.48 -16.54
CA MET A 116 -3.60 -2.58 -16.69
C MET A 116 -3.89 -3.50 -17.88
N ALA A 117 -5.00 -3.30 -18.60
CA ALA A 117 -5.35 -4.07 -19.79
C ALA A 117 -4.39 -3.82 -20.97
N ASN A 118 -3.57 -2.78 -20.94
CA ASN A 118 -2.65 -2.44 -21.99
C ASN A 118 -1.27 -3.10 -21.79
N ASP A 119 -0.78 -3.68 -22.82
CA ASP A 119 0.37 -4.51 -23.15
C ASP A 119 1.73 -4.27 -22.46
N SER A 120 1.88 -3.19 -21.71
CA SER A 120 3.17 -2.84 -21.10
C SER A 120 3.51 -3.61 -19.81
N MET A 121 2.63 -4.49 -19.32
CA MET A 121 2.90 -5.29 -18.11
C MET A 121 3.99 -6.32 -18.32
N ALA A 122 3.95 -7.04 -19.45
CA ALA A 122 4.95 -8.04 -19.80
C ALA A 122 6.34 -7.41 -20.00
N GLU A 123 6.39 -6.25 -20.64
CA GLU A 123 7.63 -5.49 -20.82
C GLU A 123 8.20 -5.00 -19.50
N ARG A 124 7.36 -4.41 -18.63
CA ARG A 124 7.80 -3.99 -17.29
C ARG A 124 8.32 -5.14 -16.45
N LEU A 125 7.66 -6.30 -16.50
CA LEU A 125 8.14 -7.49 -15.81
C LEU A 125 9.48 -7.96 -16.37
N HIS A 126 9.61 -7.99 -17.71
CA HIS A 126 10.86 -8.34 -18.39
C HIS A 126 12.01 -7.43 -17.93
N ASP A 127 11.81 -6.12 -17.90
CA ASP A 127 12.82 -5.15 -17.44
C ASP A 127 13.20 -5.36 -15.97
N LYS A 128 12.22 -5.62 -15.11
CA LYS A 128 12.49 -5.92 -13.70
C LYS A 128 13.28 -7.21 -13.53
N LEU A 129 12.92 -8.25 -14.28
CA LEU A 129 13.65 -9.53 -14.25
C LEU A 129 15.05 -9.41 -14.83
N SER A 130 15.25 -8.68 -15.91
CA SER A 130 16.57 -8.42 -16.49
C SER A 130 17.49 -7.67 -15.53
N LYS A 131 16.97 -6.68 -14.81
CA LYS A 131 17.71 -6.00 -13.74
C LYS A 131 18.02 -6.95 -12.58
N LYS A 132 17.06 -7.79 -12.19
CA LYS A 132 17.25 -8.79 -11.11
C LYS A 132 18.27 -9.85 -11.50
N LEU A 133 18.27 -10.31 -12.75
CA LEU A 133 19.22 -11.29 -13.28
C LEU A 133 20.68 -10.86 -13.08
N ARG A 134 20.99 -9.57 -13.24
CA ARG A 134 22.34 -9.02 -13.08
C ARG A 134 22.87 -9.11 -11.63
N THR A 135 21.97 -9.19 -10.65
CA THR A 135 22.30 -9.14 -9.22
C THR A 135 22.04 -10.45 -8.48
N VAL A 136 21.27 -11.37 -9.08
CA VAL A 136 20.92 -12.62 -8.43
C VAL A 136 22.10 -13.61 -8.52
N LYS A 137 22.45 -14.22 -7.38
CA LYS A 137 23.42 -15.32 -7.32
C LYS A 137 22.67 -16.64 -7.29
N ALA A 138 23.06 -17.59 -8.13
CA ALA A 138 22.48 -18.93 -8.21
C ALA A 138 23.56 -19.94 -8.59
N ALA A 139 23.50 -21.13 -8.01
CA ALA A 139 24.47 -22.19 -8.24
C ALA A 139 24.25 -22.88 -9.60
N ASN A 140 23.00 -22.86 -10.10
CA ASN A 140 22.62 -23.48 -11.37
C ASN A 140 21.37 -22.79 -11.95
N ASP A 141 21.02 -23.14 -13.17
CA ASP A 141 19.87 -22.56 -13.90
C ASP A 141 18.53 -22.86 -13.23
N TYR A 142 18.35 -24.00 -12.60
CA TYR A 142 17.13 -24.34 -11.87
C TYR A 142 16.92 -23.39 -10.70
N GLU A 143 17.95 -23.18 -9.89
CA GLU A 143 17.90 -22.24 -8.77
C GLU A 143 17.67 -20.80 -9.25
N LEU A 144 18.33 -20.41 -10.34
CA LEU A 144 18.17 -19.09 -10.94
C LEU A 144 16.71 -18.81 -11.33
N ARG A 145 16.09 -19.73 -12.10
CA ARG A 145 14.69 -19.61 -12.51
C ARG A 145 13.75 -19.54 -11.31
N GLY A 146 13.99 -20.41 -10.31
CA GLY A 146 13.22 -20.41 -9.07
C GLY A 146 13.30 -19.07 -8.31
N LYS A 147 14.48 -18.44 -8.27
CA LYS A 147 14.65 -17.11 -7.64
C LYS A 147 13.97 -16.00 -8.42
N LEU A 148 14.08 -16.00 -9.73
CA LEU A 148 13.42 -15.03 -10.61
C LEU A 148 11.90 -15.16 -10.55
N LEU A 149 11.39 -16.39 -10.55
CA LEU A 149 9.94 -16.67 -10.44
C LEU A 149 9.39 -16.16 -9.11
N ARG A 150 10.03 -16.48 -7.99
CA ARG A 150 9.62 -15.96 -6.67
C ARG A 150 9.65 -14.43 -6.62
N TYR A 151 10.61 -13.80 -7.26
CA TYR A 151 10.67 -12.34 -7.36
C TYR A 151 9.49 -11.78 -8.14
N ALA A 152 9.15 -12.35 -9.32
CA ALA A 152 8.01 -11.92 -10.12
C ALA A 152 6.67 -12.08 -9.38
N LEU A 153 6.47 -13.24 -8.74
CA LEU A 153 5.29 -13.51 -7.93
C LEU A 153 5.20 -12.53 -6.72
N GLY A 154 6.33 -12.21 -6.10
CA GLY A 154 6.42 -11.20 -5.02
C GLY A 154 6.12 -9.78 -5.48
N LEU A 155 6.28 -9.48 -6.76
CA LEU A 155 5.81 -8.24 -7.38
C LEU A 155 4.31 -8.25 -7.66
N GLY A 156 3.64 -9.41 -7.59
CA GLY A 156 2.20 -9.54 -7.77
C GLY A 156 1.77 -9.85 -9.19
N TYR A 157 2.66 -10.32 -10.04
CA TYR A 157 2.29 -10.88 -11.34
C TYR A 157 1.66 -12.27 -11.16
N ASP A 158 0.82 -12.69 -12.10
CA ASP A 158 0.29 -14.05 -12.10
C ASP A 158 1.39 -15.06 -12.49
N TYR A 159 1.09 -16.34 -12.24
CA TYR A 159 2.09 -17.41 -12.44
C TYR A 159 2.48 -17.58 -13.91
N ASP A 160 1.51 -17.56 -14.81
CA ASP A 160 1.74 -17.85 -16.23
C ASP A 160 2.60 -16.76 -16.87
N MET A 161 2.24 -15.49 -16.65
CA MET A 161 3.04 -14.35 -17.09
C MET A 161 4.44 -14.34 -16.46
N ALA A 162 4.54 -14.68 -15.16
CA ALA A 162 5.81 -14.74 -14.46
C ALA A 162 6.71 -15.84 -14.99
N ALA A 163 6.17 -17.03 -15.24
CA ALA A 163 6.91 -18.17 -15.79
C ALA A 163 7.40 -17.88 -17.21
N GLU A 164 6.53 -17.37 -18.08
CA GLU A 164 6.91 -16.98 -19.46
C GLU A 164 8.03 -15.93 -19.47
N ALA A 165 7.90 -14.89 -18.65
CA ALA A 165 8.90 -13.83 -18.57
C ALA A 165 10.25 -14.35 -18.04
N VAL A 166 10.23 -15.26 -17.06
CA VAL A 166 11.45 -15.91 -16.52
C VAL A 166 12.15 -16.73 -17.60
N GLU A 167 11.41 -17.55 -18.37
CA GLU A 167 11.99 -18.33 -19.46
C GLU A 167 12.61 -17.44 -20.55
N ARG A 168 11.96 -16.35 -20.87
CA ARG A 168 12.44 -15.37 -21.85
C ARG A 168 13.75 -14.69 -21.40
N VAL A 169 13.83 -14.30 -20.13
CA VAL A 169 15.01 -13.63 -19.55
C VAL A 169 16.16 -14.62 -19.32
N ALA A 170 15.88 -15.85 -18.89
CA ALA A 170 16.90 -16.86 -18.63
C ALA A 170 17.64 -17.31 -19.91
N LYS A 171 17.01 -17.26 -21.09
CA LYS A 171 17.62 -17.57 -22.38
C LYS A 171 18.60 -16.50 -22.89
N GLN A 172 18.62 -15.31 -22.27
CA GLN A 172 19.50 -14.20 -22.66
C GLN A 172 20.85 -14.21 -21.93
N LYS A 173 21.09 -15.21 -21.05
CA LYS A 173 22.34 -15.41 -20.32
C LYS A 173 23.26 -16.35 -21.10
#